data_91f996ed2e8a25b6d44a34a255a0d9b9
#
_entry.id   91f996ed2e8a25b6d44a34a255a0d9b9
#
_cell.length_a   1.000
_cell.length_b   1.000
_cell.length_c   1.000
_cell.angle_alpha   90.00
_cell.angle_beta   90.00
_cell.angle_gamma   90.00
#
_symmetry.space_group_name_H-M   'P 1'
#
loop_
_entity.id
_entity.type
_entity.pdbx_description
1 polymer ?
#
loop_
_entity_poly.entity_id
_entity_poly.type
_entity_poly.pdbx_seq_one_letter_code
_entity_poly.pdbx_strand_id
1 'polypeptide(L)'
;MLGNFSYSNPTKLYFGEESLCSLNEELPKYGKTVQLIYGGGSIKKNGIYNQVMRLLKDNGKVVVEDGGVMPNPTVEKLREGVQIARENQVDFLLAVGGGSCCDYAKAVSVSVHCDEDPWEKYYIRFEKPDCEIVPVGCVLTMVGTGSEMNGGAVITNHDQMIKLHSNSFSDQRFFLVGWIKGIQVTSESKCLCKLFK
;
A
#
# COMPACT_ATOMS: atom_id res chain seq x y z
N MET A 1 -31.52 14.01 -2.84
CA MET A 1 -31.25 13.73 -4.27
C MET A 1 -29.79 14.03 -4.50
N LEU A 2 -29.01 13.06 -4.96
CA LEU A 2 -27.60 13.29 -5.31
C LEU A 2 -27.57 14.12 -6.60
N GLY A 3 -26.81 15.23 -6.60
CA GLY A 3 -26.58 16.03 -7.80
C GLY A 3 -25.72 15.29 -8.83
N ASN A 4 -25.45 15.94 -9.96
CA ASN A 4 -24.58 15.39 -10.99
C ASN A 4 -23.12 15.29 -10.44
N PHE A 5 -22.50 14.15 -10.62
CA PHE A 5 -21.09 13.95 -10.28
C PHE A 5 -20.40 13.06 -11.34
N SER A 6 -19.09 13.19 -11.44
CA SER A 6 -18.24 12.25 -12.17
C SER A 6 -17.26 11.60 -11.19
N TYR A 7 -16.97 10.33 -11.41
CA TYR A 7 -16.00 9.57 -10.64
C TYR A 7 -15.00 8.91 -11.56
N SER A 8 -13.72 9.04 -11.24
CA SER A 8 -12.62 8.35 -11.91
C SER A 8 -11.62 7.90 -10.85
N ASN A 9 -11.16 6.67 -10.93
CA ASN A 9 -10.13 6.15 -10.05
C ASN A 9 -9.09 5.37 -10.88
N PRO A 10 -7.80 5.72 -10.79
CA PRO A 10 -6.76 5.08 -11.57
C PRO A 10 -6.38 3.69 -11.04
N THR A 11 -6.89 3.28 -9.87
CA THR A 11 -6.58 2.00 -9.25
C THR A 11 -7.19 0.84 -10.06
N LYS A 12 -6.35 -0.06 -10.53
CA LYS A 12 -6.81 -1.32 -11.14
C LYS A 12 -7.16 -2.31 -10.02
N LEU A 13 -8.38 -2.80 -10.01
CA LEU A 13 -8.88 -3.72 -8.97
C LEU A 13 -9.04 -5.14 -9.52
N TYR A 14 -8.42 -6.09 -8.83
CA TYR A 14 -8.67 -7.52 -8.98
C TYR A 14 -9.40 -8.04 -7.75
N PHE A 15 -10.57 -8.61 -7.93
CA PHE A 15 -11.43 -9.05 -6.84
C PHE A 15 -11.90 -10.49 -7.07
N GLY A 16 -11.84 -11.32 -6.02
CA GLY A 16 -12.34 -12.71 -6.03
C GLY A 16 -11.34 -13.70 -5.45
N GLU A 17 -11.73 -14.97 -5.40
CA GLU A 17 -10.95 -16.03 -4.77
C GLU A 17 -9.59 -16.26 -5.44
N GLU A 18 -9.51 -16.09 -6.75
CA GLU A 18 -8.27 -16.27 -7.53
C GLU A 18 -7.52 -14.96 -7.81
N SER A 19 -7.99 -13.84 -7.23
CA SER A 19 -7.43 -12.52 -7.51
C SER A 19 -5.92 -12.43 -7.24
N LEU A 20 -5.37 -13.23 -6.32
CA LEU A 20 -3.94 -13.27 -6.06
C LEU A 20 -3.11 -13.72 -7.27
N CYS A 21 -3.69 -14.55 -8.16
CA CYS A 21 -3.03 -15.01 -9.38
C CYS A 21 -2.76 -13.87 -10.37
N SER A 22 -3.51 -12.77 -10.28
CA SER A 22 -3.27 -11.58 -11.13
C SER A 22 -1.93 -10.90 -10.87
N LEU A 23 -1.25 -11.23 -9.78
CA LEU A 23 0.15 -10.82 -9.60
C LEU A 23 1.05 -11.31 -10.75
N ASN A 24 0.74 -12.45 -11.38
CA ASN A 24 1.49 -12.93 -12.56
C ASN A 24 1.34 -12.01 -13.79
N GLU A 25 0.21 -11.30 -13.89
CA GLU A 25 -0.02 -10.29 -14.93
C GLU A 25 0.62 -8.94 -14.61
N GLU A 26 0.63 -8.56 -13.33
CA GLU A 26 1.06 -7.24 -12.91
C GLU A 26 2.57 -7.17 -12.67
N LEU A 27 3.14 -8.14 -11.97
CA LEU A 27 4.57 -8.10 -11.61
C LEU A 27 5.52 -7.91 -12.79
N PRO A 28 5.31 -8.51 -13.99
CA PRO A 28 6.20 -8.28 -15.13
C PRO A 28 6.29 -6.83 -15.62
N LYS A 29 5.32 -5.98 -15.26
CA LYS A 29 5.27 -4.57 -15.68
C LYS A 29 6.18 -3.66 -14.86
N TYR A 30 6.71 -4.15 -13.75
CA TYR A 30 7.52 -3.40 -12.80
C TYR A 30 8.94 -3.96 -12.74
N GLY A 31 9.87 -3.16 -12.19
CA GLY A 31 11.26 -3.54 -12.08
C GLY A 31 11.50 -4.79 -11.21
N LYS A 32 12.75 -5.14 -11.06
CA LYS A 32 13.14 -6.44 -10.51
C LYS A 32 13.09 -6.50 -8.99
N THR A 33 13.42 -5.39 -8.31
CA THR A 33 13.55 -5.35 -6.85
C THR A 33 12.25 -4.90 -6.21
N VAL A 34 11.66 -5.76 -5.38
CA VAL A 34 10.37 -5.54 -4.72
C VAL A 34 10.56 -5.44 -3.21
N GLN A 35 10.14 -4.33 -2.62
CA GLN A 35 10.01 -4.23 -1.17
C GLN A 35 8.66 -4.82 -0.75
N LEU A 36 8.70 -5.94 -0.03
CA LEU A 36 7.54 -6.63 0.48
C LEU A 36 7.16 -6.10 1.86
N ILE A 37 6.11 -5.30 1.91
CA ILE A 37 5.64 -4.60 3.11
C ILE A 37 4.52 -5.39 3.77
N TYR A 38 4.64 -5.67 5.09
CA TYR A 38 3.59 -6.36 5.84
C TYR A 38 3.62 -6.03 7.34
N GLY A 39 2.52 -6.33 8.02
CA GLY A 39 2.36 -6.07 9.46
C GLY A 39 3.01 -7.11 10.37
N GLY A 40 2.42 -7.36 11.54
CA GLY A 40 2.96 -8.19 12.63
C GLY A 40 2.97 -9.71 12.39
N GLY A 41 2.81 -10.19 11.15
CA GLY A 41 2.99 -11.60 10.81
C GLY A 41 1.71 -12.43 10.68
N SER A 42 0.53 -11.84 10.70
CA SER A 42 -0.73 -12.54 10.44
C SER A 42 -0.74 -13.23 9.08
N ILE A 43 -0.14 -12.61 8.06
CA ILE A 43 -0.02 -13.18 6.71
C ILE A 43 0.87 -14.43 6.66
N LYS A 44 1.83 -14.57 7.58
CA LYS A 44 2.65 -15.78 7.73
C LYS A 44 1.85 -16.93 8.32
N LYS A 45 0.95 -16.62 9.26
CA LYS A 45 0.09 -17.64 9.92
C LYS A 45 -1.02 -18.17 9.02
N ASN A 46 -1.59 -17.32 8.15
CA ASN A 46 -2.70 -17.71 7.26
C ASN A 46 -2.21 -18.19 5.87
N GLY A 47 -0.90 -18.24 5.63
CA GLY A 47 -0.30 -18.77 4.42
C GLY A 47 -0.24 -17.81 3.21
N ILE A 48 -0.79 -16.59 3.32
CA ILE A 48 -0.72 -15.58 2.25
C ILE A 48 0.73 -15.23 1.92
N TYR A 49 1.57 -15.08 2.94
CA TYR A 49 2.98 -14.79 2.77
C TYR A 49 3.67 -15.79 1.83
N ASN A 50 3.47 -17.09 2.04
CA ASN A 50 4.08 -18.13 1.22
C ASN A 50 3.59 -18.09 -0.23
N GLN A 51 2.30 -17.78 -0.43
CA GLN A 51 1.72 -17.65 -1.77
C GLN A 51 2.30 -16.45 -2.52
N VAL A 52 2.37 -15.29 -1.85
CA VAL A 52 2.97 -14.07 -2.43
C VAL A 52 4.45 -14.28 -2.74
N MET A 53 5.22 -14.84 -1.81
CA MET A 53 6.64 -15.13 -2.01
C MET A 53 6.89 -16.07 -3.19
N ARG A 54 6.03 -17.09 -3.35
CA ARG A 54 6.09 -17.98 -4.51
C ARG A 54 5.86 -17.21 -5.80
N LEU A 55 4.80 -16.41 -5.89
CA LEU A 55 4.48 -15.61 -7.07
C LEU A 55 5.60 -14.62 -7.42
N LEU A 56 6.17 -13.95 -6.42
CA LEU A 56 7.32 -13.05 -6.61
C LEU A 56 8.53 -13.82 -7.18
N LYS A 57 8.85 -14.99 -6.62
CA LYS A 57 9.95 -15.83 -7.09
C LYS A 57 9.71 -16.35 -8.51
N ASP A 58 8.51 -16.86 -8.79
CA ASP A 58 8.13 -17.40 -10.11
C ASP A 58 8.21 -16.31 -11.19
N ASN A 59 8.01 -15.04 -10.82
CA ASN A 59 8.19 -13.87 -11.69
C ASN A 59 9.62 -13.27 -11.66
N GLY A 60 10.59 -13.97 -11.09
CA GLY A 60 12.00 -13.56 -11.09
C GLY A 60 12.30 -12.31 -10.25
N LYS A 61 11.47 -11.99 -9.27
CA LYS A 61 11.66 -10.80 -8.42
C LYS A 61 12.69 -11.06 -7.32
N VAL A 62 13.46 -10.03 -7.02
CA VAL A 62 14.32 -9.93 -5.84
C VAL A 62 13.49 -9.30 -4.73
N VAL A 63 13.34 -9.98 -3.61
CA VAL A 63 12.47 -9.51 -2.52
C VAL A 63 13.30 -8.95 -1.38
N VAL A 64 12.99 -7.73 -0.99
CA VAL A 64 13.49 -7.07 0.22
C VAL A 64 12.33 -7.00 1.21
N GLU A 65 12.45 -7.67 2.35
CA GLU A 65 11.37 -7.69 3.33
C GLU A 65 11.36 -6.43 4.20
N ASP A 66 10.17 -5.84 4.36
CA ASP A 66 9.89 -4.72 5.28
C ASP A 66 8.67 -5.08 6.12
N GLY A 67 8.90 -5.85 7.16
CA GLY A 67 7.88 -6.32 8.09
C GLY A 67 7.68 -5.41 9.29
N GLY A 68 6.71 -5.79 10.12
CA GLY A 68 6.45 -5.12 11.39
C GLY A 68 5.71 -3.78 11.28
N VAL A 69 5.05 -3.50 10.16
CA VAL A 69 4.19 -2.32 10.06
C VAL A 69 3.07 -2.41 11.09
N MET A 70 3.09 -1.48 12.05
CA MET A 70 2.11 -1.42 13.13
C MET A 70 0.81 -0.73 12.67
N PRO A 71 -0.30 -0.94 13.39
CA PRO A 71 -1.47 -0.07 13.26
C PRO A 71 -1.06 1.39 13.52
N ASN A 72 -1.51 2.30 12.64
CA ASN A 72 -1.04 3.70 12.63
C ASN A 72 0.48 3.80 12.50
N PRO A 73 1.04 3.56 11.30
CA PRO A 73 2.49 3.57 11.09
C PRO A 73 3.10 4.91 11.48
N THR A 74 4.32 4.84 12.01
CA THR A 74 5.01 6.01 12.58
C THR A 74 5.98 6.65 11.60
N VAL A 75 6.42 7.87 11.92
CA VAL A 75 7.44 8.62 11.16
C VAL A 75 8.77 7.84 11.14
N GLU A 76 9.14 7.23 12.26
CA GLU A 76 10.38 6.45 12.39
C GLU A 76 10.32 5.24 11.43
N LYS A 77 9.18 4.53 11.45
CA LYS A 77 8.98 3.39 10.54
C LYS A 77 8.97 3.84 9.07
N LEU A 78 8.40 5.00 8.76
CA LEU A 78 8.46 5.59 7.42
C LEU A 78 9.91 5.82 6.97
N ARG A 79 10.72 6.46 7.82
CA ARG A 79 12.14 6.71 7.51
C ARG A 79 12.92 5.41 7.31
N GLU A 80 12.67 4.40 8.15
CA GLU A 80 13.24 3.05 7.99
C GLU A 80 12.91 2.46 6.62
N GLY A 81 11.64 2.47 6.21
CA GLY A 81 11.21 1.90 4.92
C GLY A 81 11.77 2.65 3.72
N VAL A 82 11.91 3.97 3.82
CA VAL A 82 12.56 4.80 2.80
C VAL A 82 14.05 4.43 2.67
N GLN A 83 14.72 4.24 3.80
CA GLN A 83 16.13 3.81 3.81
C GLN A 83 16.29 2.43 3.17
N ILE A 84 15.46 1.45 3.56
CA ILE A 84 15.44 0.10 2.95
C ILE A 84 15.28 0.20 1.43
N ALA A 85 14.33 1.02 0.96
CA ALA A 85 14.06 1.19 -0.46
C ALA A 85 15.27 1.77 -1.22
N ARG A 86 15.92 2.77 -0.66
CA ARG A 86 17.09 3.43 -1.25
C ARG A 86 18.30 2.51 -1.32
N GLU A 87 18.63 1.85 -0.21
CA GLU A 87 19.80 0.96 -0.11
C GLU A 87 19.71 -0.23 -1.07
N ASN A 88 18.48 -0.68 -1.36
CA ASN A 88 18.24 -1.83 -2.23
C ASN A 88 17.78 -1.45 -3.64
N GLN A 89 17.72 -0.17 -3.97
CA GLN A 89 17.27 0.31 -5.29
C GLN A 89 15.92 -0.31 -5.69
N VAL A 90 14.93 -0.16 -4.80
CA VAL A 90 13.61 -0.78 -4.97
C VAL A 90 12.86 -0.14 -6.13
N ASP A 91 12.37 -0.98 -7.03
CA ASP A 91 11.60 -0.59 -8.21
C ASP A 91 10.07 -0.63 -7.99
N PHE A 92 9.64 -1.38 -6.97
CA PHE A 92 8.24 -1.64 -6.74
C PHE A 92 7.96 -1.96 -5.27
N LEU A 93 6.88 -1.41 -4.73
CA LEU A 93 6.41 -1.68 -3.37
C LEU A 93 5.18 -2.58 -3.41
N LEU A 94 5.21 -3.70 -2.69
CA LEU A 94 4.07 -4.59 -2.56
C LEU A 94 3.62 -4.66 -1.11
N ALA A 95 2.53 -4.00 -0.78
CA ALA A 95 1.92 -4.06 0.54
C ALA A 95 1.01 -5.28 0.67
N VAL A 96 1.22 -6.10 1.69
CA VAL A 96 0.38 -7.27 2.01
C VAL A 96 -0.20 -7.10 3.41
N GLY A 97 -1.42 -6.61 3.50
CA GLY A 97 -2.02 -6.30 4.80
C GLY A 97 -3.32 -5.51 4.73
N GLY A 98 -3.64 -4.81 5.79
CA GLY A 98 -4.77 -3.88 5.86
C GLY A 98 -4.38 -2.44 5.50
N GLY A 99 -5.27 -1.49 5.78
CA GLY A 99 -5.09 -0.07 5.44
C GLY A 99 -3.80 0.55 5.94
N SER A 100 -3.30 0.16 7.12
CA SER A 100 -2.01 0.67 7.64
C SER A 100 -0.82 0.28 6.76
N CYS A 101 -0.81 -0.95 6.21
CA CYS A 101 0.23 -1.36 5.26
C CYS A 101 0.11 -0.58 3.93
N CYS A 102 -1.13 -0.32 3.47
CA CYS A 102 -1.38 0.48 2.28
C CYS A 102 -0.91 1.93 2.48
N ASP A 103 -1.28 2.56 3.59
CA ASP A 103 -0.87 3.93 3.91
C ASP A 103 0.65 4.05 4.01
N TYR A 104 1.27 3.11 4.71
CA TYR A 104 2.71 3.06 4.85
C TYR A 104 3.41 2.92 3.48
N ALA A 105 2.97 1.98 2.65
CA ALA A 105 3.54 1.79 1.31
C ALA A 105 3.42 3.04 0.43
N LYS A 106 2.27 3.73 0.49
CA LYS A 106 2.07 5.00 -0.23
C LYS A 106 3.03 6.08 0.26
N ALA A 107 3.18 6.20 1.58
CA ALA A 107 4.09 7.17 2.18
C ALA A 107 5.56 6.88 1.80
N VAL A 108 6.00 5.62 1.86
CA VAL A 108 7.34 5.22 1.39
C VAL A 108 7.51 5.55 -0.09
N SER A 109 6.54 5.18 -0.93
CA SER A 109 6.57 5.35 -2.40
C SER A 109 6.95 6.76 -2.85
N VAL A 110 6.32 7.78 -2.30
CA VAL A 110 6.59 9.18 -2.64
C VAL A 110 7.86 9.72 -2.00
N SER A 111 8.40 9.01 -1.01
CA SER A 111 9.53 9.48 -0.21
C SER A 111 10.87 8.91 -0.66
N VAL A 112 10.88 7.85 -1.46
CA VAL A 112 12.13 7.17 -1.88
C VAL A 112 13.09 8.13 -2.57
N HIS A 113 12.60 8.92 -3.51
CA HIS A 113 13.41 9.87 -4.31
C HIS A 113 13.32 11.32 -3.81
N CYS A 114 12.74 11.53 -2.62
CA CYS A 114 12.66 12.84 -2.01
C CYS A 114 13.94 13.14 -1.22
N ASP A 115 14.58 14.28 -1.48
CA ASP A 115 15.81 14.67 -0.79
C ASP A 115 15.57 15.23 0.61
N GLU A 116 14.32 15.65 0.90
CA GLU A 116 13.93 16.21 2.17
C GLU A 116 13.34 15.15 3.12
N ASP A 117 13.21 15.50 4.41
CA ASP A 117 12.47 14.66 5.35
C ASP A 117 11.00 14.55 4.92
N PRO A 118 10.48 13.33 4.69
CA PRO A 118 9.13 13.16 4.19
C PRO A 118 8.03 13.62 5.16
N TRP A 119 8.28 13.60 6.47
CA TRP A 119 7.33 14.11 7.45
C TRP A 119 7.16 15.62 7.32
N GLU A 120 8.27 16.36 7.26
CA GLU A 120 8.22 17.80 7.08
C GLU A 120 7.59 18.22 5.76
N LYS A 121 7.98 17.57 4.67
CA LYS A 121 7.51 17.94 3.32
C LYS A 121 6.03 17.59 3.12
N TYR A 122 5.65 16.37 3.37
CA TYR A 122 4.34 15.86 2.95
C TYR A 122 3.27 15.95 4.03
N TYR A 123 3.65 16.00 5.31
CA TYR A 123 2.70 16.00 6.42
C TYR A 123 2.61 17.32 7.18
N ILE A 124 3.70 18.09 7.26
CA ILE A 124 3.69 19.40 7.90
C ILE A 124 3.38 20.51 6.87
N ARG A 125 4.11 20.54 5.77
CA ARG A 125 3.92 21.57 4.73
C ARG A 125 2.86 21.20 3.69
N PHE A 126 2.38 19.94 3.67
CA PHE A 126 1.40 19.42 2.71
C PHE A 126 1.78 19.63 1.24
N GLU A 127 3.06 19.57 0.94
CA GLU A 127 3.57 19.72 -0.42
C GLU A 127 3.22 18.50 -1.27
N LYS A 128 3.10 18.71 -2.57
CA LYS A 128 2.93 17.60 -3.52
C LYS A 128 4.28 16.96 -3.84
N PRO A 129 4.33 15.66 -4.17
CA PRO A 129 5.52 15.03 -4.68
C PRO A 129 6.00 15.74 -5.95
N ASP A 130 7.28 16.06 -5.99
CA ASP A 130 8.00 16.72 -7.08
C ASP A 130 9.13 15.86 -7.65
N CYS A 131 9.19 14.61 -7.21
CA CYS A 131 10.16 13.61 -7.63
C CYS A 131 9.46 12.36 -8.18
N GLU A 132 10.24 11.46 -8.76
CA GLU A 132 9.73 10.17 -9.23
C GLU A 132 9.12 9.35 -8.09
N ILE A 133 8.01 8.70 -8.37
CA ILE A 133 7.25 7.92 -7.41
C ILE A 133 7.45 6.44 -7.70
N VAL A 134 7.86 5.66 -6.70
CA VAL A 134 7.96 4.20 -6.84
C VAL A 134 6.55 3.59 -6.90
N PRO A 135 6.22 2.78 -7.91
CA PRO A 135 4.90 2.17 -8.04
C PRO A 135 4.54 1.29 -6.84
N VAL A 136 3.24 1.25 -6.50
CA VAL A 136 2.71 0.47 -5.37
C VAL A 136 1.65 -0.52 -5.83
N GLY A 137 1.73 -1.74 -5.32
CA GLY A 137 0.65 -2.72 -5.36
C GLY A 137 0.21 -3.10 -3.95
N CYS A 138 -1.06 -3.46 -3.81
CA CYS A 138 -1.59 -3.90 -2.53
C CYS A 138 -2.29 -5.26 -2.65
N VAL A 139 -1.94 -6.20 -1.76
CA VAL A 139 -2.72 -7.40 -1.47
C VAL A 139 -3.47 -7.17 -0.18
N LEU A 140 -4.74 -6.82 -0.31
CA LEU A 140 -5.56 -6.42 0.83
C LEU A 140 -6.06 -7.64 1.60
N THR A 141 -5.70 -7.73 2.87
CA THR A 141 -6.11 -8.83 3.76
C THR A 141 -7.23 -8.45 4.73
N MET A 142 -7.56 -7.17 4.81
CA MET A 142 -8.65 -6.63 5.62
C MET A 142 -9.22 -5.39 4.92
N VAL A 143 -10.49 -5.43 4.59
CA VAL A 143 -11.24 -4.33 3.99
C VAL A 143 -11.91 -3.47 5.07
N GLY A 144 -12.06 -2.17 4.82
CA GLY A 144 -12.79 -1.27 5.73
C GLY A 144 -12.31 0.18 5.72
N THR A 145 -11.05 0.43 5.36
CA THR A 145 -10.47 1.79 5.39
C THR A 145 -10.60 2.54 4.05
N GLY A 146 -10.71 1.80 2.93
CA GLY A 146 -10.67 2.38 1.59
C GLY A 146 -9.31 2.95 1.19
N SER A 147 -8.26 2.71 2.00
CA SER A 147 -6.91 3.21 1.74
C SER A 147 -6.34 2.73 0.41
N GLU A 148 -6.76 1.58 -0.04
CA GLU A 148 -6.42 0.97 -1.33
C GLU A 148 -7.02 1.71 -2.53
N MET A 149 -8.04 2.54 -2.31
CA MET A 149 -8.80 3.22 -3.37
C MET A 149 -8.64 4.75 -3.32
N ASN A 150 -7.68 5.25 -2.57
CA ASN A 150 -7.42 6.69 -2.46
C ASN A 150 -5.94 7.02 -2.44
N GLY A 151 -5.60 8.26 -2.74
CA GLY A 151 -4.24 8.80 -2.71
C GLY A 151 -3.81 9.36 -1.35
N GLY A 152 -4.47 9.00 -0.26
CA GLY A 152 -4.14 9.48 1.08
C GLY A 152 -3.33 8.46 1.89
N ALA A 153 -2.50 8.94 2.81
CA ALA A 153 -1.78 8.12 3.77
C ALA A 153 -1.75 8.78 5.14
N VAL A 154 -1.98 7.98 6.17
CA VAL A 154 -1.99 8.43 7.57
C VAL A 154 -0.72 7.96 8.25
N ILE A 155 0.06 8.91 8.77
CA ILE A 155 1.28 8.65 9.55
C ILE A 155 1.17 9.34 10.92
N THR A 156 1.73 8.71 11.94
CA THR A 156 1.72 9.19 13.33
C THR A 156 3.12 9.60 13.74
N ASN A 157 3.24 10.79 14.33
CA ASN A 157 4.45 11.24 15.02
C ASN A 157 4.21 11.18 16.52
N HIS A 158 4.85 10.23 17.20
CA HIS A 158 4.67 10.06 18.64
C HIS A 158 5.37 11.16 19.45
N ASP A 159 6.51 11.68 19.00
CA ASP A 159 7.25 12.73 19.69
C ASP A 159 6.45 14.04 19.74
N GLN A 160 5.74 14.33 18.66
CA GLN A 160 4.89 15.50 18.55
C GLN A 160 3.44 15.24 19.00
N MET A 161 3.09 14.00 19.33
CA MET A 161 1.73 13.57 19.66
C MET A 161 0.71 13.92 18.56
N ILE A 162 1.11 13.83 17.30
CA ILE A 162 0.31 14.23 16.13
C ILE A 162 0.12 13.05 15.19
N LYS A 163 -1.10 12.91 14.66
CA LYS A 163 -1.45 12.00 13.59
C LYS A 163 -2.00 12.80 12.42
N LEU A 164 -1.33 12.75 11.29
CA LEU A 164 -1.69 13.53 10.11
C LEU A 164 -2.03 12.63 8.93
N HIS A 165 -2.92 13.15 8.08
CA HIS A 165 -3.31 12.56 6.82
C HIS A 165 -2.84 13.46 5.68
N SER A 166 -2.00 12.95 4.81
CA SER A 166 -1.60 13.63 3.58
C SER A 166 -2.38 13.06 2.40
N ASN A 167 -2.92 13.93 1.55
CA ASN A 167 -3.61 13.59 0.31
C ASN A 167 -2.72 13.86 -0.92
N SER A 168 -1.43 14.02 -0.73
CA SER A 168 -0.50 14.42 -1.79
C SER A 168 -0.23 13.33 -2.84
N PHE A 169 -0.84 12.15 -2.70
CA PHE A 169 -0.46 10.93 -3.43
C PHE A 169 -1.47 10.54 -4.53
N SER A 170 -2.24 11.49 -5.05
CA SER A 170 -3.35 11.25 -5.99
C SER A 170 -2.93 10.68 -7.36
N ASP A 171 -1.64 10.81 -7.72
CA ASP A 171 -1.13 10.38 -9.03
C ASP A 171 -0.45 9.00 -8.97
N GLN A 172 -0.55 8.30 -7.87
CA GLN A 172 0.02 6.96 -7.73
C GLN A 172 -0.71 5.94 -8.60
N ARG A 173 0.06 5.15 -9.35
CA ARG A 173 -0.46 4.01 -10.09
C ARG A 173 -0.56 2.83 -9.13
N PHE A 174 -1.79 2.47 -8.78
CA PHE A 174 -2.09 1.33 -7.94
C PHE A 174 -2.61 0.15 -8.76
N PHE A 175 -2.27 -1.04 -8.33
CA PHE A 175 -3.14 -2.17 -8.51
C PHE A 175 -3.48 -2.78 -7.16
N LEU A 176 -4.68 -3.28 -7.05
CA LEU A 176 -5.21 -3.90 -5.85
C LEU A 176 -5.58 -5.34 -6.14
N VAL A 177 -5.06 -6.24 -5.34
CA VAL A 177 -5.49 -7.63 -5.29
C VAL A 177 -6.29 -7.85 -4.02
N GLY A 178 -7.61 -7.96 -4.16
CA GLY A 178 -8.50 -8.27 -3.04
C GLY A 178 -8.57 -9.77 -2.81
N TRP A 179 -7.79 -10.29 -1.88
CA TRP A 179 -7.91 -11.68 -1.45
C TRP A 179 -8.91 -11.82 -0.31
N ILE A 180 -10.03 -12.53 -0.54
CA ILE A 180 -11.13 -12.64 0.43
C ILE A 180 -11.42 -14.11 0.77
N LYS A 181 -10.42 -14.89 1.15
CA LYS A 181 -10.71 -16.17 1.79
C LYS A 181 -10.68 -16.00 3.32
N GLY A 182 -11.87 -16.01 3.94
CA GLY A 182 -12.00 -15.94 5.40
C GLY A 182 -12.12 -14.56 6.02
N ILE A 183 -12.34 -13.49 5.25
CA ILE A 183 -12.72 -12.19 5.81
C ILE A 183 -14.19 -12.28 6.24
N GLN A 184 -14.44 -12.21 7.54
CA GLN A 184 -15.77 -11.88 8.03
C GLN A 184 -16.06 -10.44 7.63
N VAL A 185 -16.93 -10.27 6.65
CA VAL A 185 -17.46 -8.96 6.26
C VAL A 185 -18.34 -8.53 7.45
N THR A 186 -17.81 -7.65 8.30
CA THR A 186 -18.63 -7.02 9.34
C THR A 186 -19.72 -6.17 8.67
N SER A 187 -20.82 -5.94 9.37
CA SER A 187 -21.97 -5.18 8.84
C SER A 187 -21.61 -3.79 8.27
N GLU A 188 -20.49 -3.24 8.68
CA GLU A 188 -19.96 -1.93 8.25
C GLU A 188 -19.17 -1.98 6.93
N SER A 189 -18.56 -3.13 6.60
CA SER A 189 -17.83 -3.30 5.33
C SER A 189 -18.71 -3.59 4.12
N LYS A 190 -20.04 -3.55 4.27
CA LYS A 190 -21.01 -3.67 3.16
C LYS A 190 -20.97 -2.50 2.16
N CYS A 191 -20.19 -1.47 2.42
CA CYS A 191 -20.15 -0.28 1.56
C CYS A 191 -19.50 -0.56 0.22
N LEU A 192 -18.43 -1.35 0.16
CA LEU A 192 -17.77 -1.72 -1.10
C LEU A 192 -18.59 -2.72 -1.92
N CYS A 193 -19.24 -3.70 -1.27
CA CYS A 193 -20.09 -4.66 -1.98
C CYS A 193 -21.39 -4.05 -2.55
N LYS A 194 -21.80 -2.86 -2.11
CA LYS A 194 -22.97 -2.15 -2.65
C LYS A 194 -22.67 -1.35 -3.92
N LEU A 195 -21.40 -1.07 -4.23
CA LEU A 195 -20.99 -0.37 -5.45
C LEU A 195 -21.00 -1.28 -6.68
N PHE A 196 -21.10 -2.60 -6.50
CA PHE A 196 -21.03 -3.60 -7.58
C PHE A 196 -22.30 -4.48 -7.66
N LYS A 197 -23.41 -4.06 -7.05
CA LYS A 197 -24.77 -4.53 -7.32
C LYS A 197 -25.53 -3.40 -8.01
#